data_5eb2c38335915cf5740cf7632af86216
#
_entry.id   5eb2c38335915cf5740cf7632af86216
#
_cell.length_a   1.000
_cell.length_b   1.000
_cell.length_c   1.000
_cell.angle_alpha   90.00
_cell.angle_beta   90.00
_cell.angle_gamma   90.00
#
_symmetry.space_group_name_H-M   'P 1'
#
loop_
_entity.id
_entity.type
_entity.pdbx_description
1 polymer ?
#
loop_
_entity_poly.entity_id
_entity_poly.type
_entity_poly.pdbx_seq_one_letter_code
_entity_poly.pdbx_strand_id
1 'polypeptide(L)'
;MTPSLHVAGLRFAYPDGSVALHGVDLTVAAGERVALLGPNGAGKTTLVLHLNGILHGGAGRIEVAGLHVDPADRSRLAEIRRRVGIVFQDPDDQLFMPTVAEDVAFGPANLGIRGDELRQRVDEALTAVGMADHRDQAPHHLSFGQRRRVAVATVLAMRPEILVLDEPSSNLDPASRRELAEILESLPVTVLMVTHDLPYALQLCPRSVILDTGRIVADAPTADLLADPELMRRHRLELPFGLHPVPTAARSSARPG
;
A
#
# COMPACT_ATOMS: atom_id res chain seq x y z
N MET A 1 6.39 1.62 21.61
CA MET A 1 5.91 2.49 20.50
C MET A 1 4.61 1.89 20.00
N THR A 2 3.59 2.72 19.79
CA THR A 2 2.30 2.26 19.24
C THR A 2 2.50 1.87 17.76
N PRO A 3 2.01 0.69 17.32
CA PRO A 3 2.11 0.31 15.91
C PRO A 3 1.23 1.22 15.04
N SER A 4 1.65 1.41 13.78
CA SER A 4 0.83 2.13 12.79
C SER A 4 -0.40 1.33 12.41
N LEU A 5 -0.25 0.00 12.23
CA LEU A 5 -1.37 -0.91 11.97
C LEU A 5 -1.31 -2.06 12.96
N HIS A 6 -2.46 -2.38 13.52
CA HIS A 6 -2.63 -3.58 14.35
C HIS A 6 -3.97 -4.25 14.04
N VAL A 7 -3.89 -5.47 13.54
CA VAL A 7 -5.05 -6.32 13.24
C VAL A 7 -4.93 -7.56 14.12
N ALA A 8 -5.98 -7.88 14.86
CA ALA A 8 -6.03 -9.01 15.76
C ALA A 8 -7.25 -9.89 15.49
N GLY A 9 -7.02 -11.12 15.06
CA GLY A 9 -8.02 -12.16 14.85
C GLY A 9 -9.10 -11.81 13.82
N LEU A 10 -8.79 -11.00 12.80
CA LEU A 10 -9.78 -10.53 11.83
C LEU A 10 -10.38 -11.68 11.01
N ARG A 11 -11.70 -11.84 11.12
CA ARG A 11 -12.49 -12.81 10.35
C ARG A 11 -13.58 -12.07 9.57
N PHE A 12 -13.72 -12.43 8.31
CA PHE A 12 -14.74 -11.78 7.48
C PHE A 12 -15.29 -12.74 6.43
N ALA A 13 -16.61 -12.71 6.26
CA ALA A 13 -17.33 -13.36 5.17
C ALA A 13 -18.18 -12.34 4.43
N TYR A 14 -18.22 -12.45 3.12
CA TYR A 14 -19.11 -11.66 2.28
C TYR A 14 -20.58 -12.06 2.45
N PRO A 15 -21.55 -11.23 2.03
CA PRO A 15 -22.97 -11.53 2.17
C PRO A 15 -23.43 -12.81 1.44
N ASP A 16 -22.68 -13.25 0.42
CA ASP A 16 -22.91 -14.51 -0.30
C ASP A 16 -22.43 -15.76 0.46
N GLY A 17 -21.87 -15.58 1.66
CA GLY A 17 -21.34 -16.63 2.51
C GLY A 17 -19.89 -17.01 2.22
N SER A 18 -19.23 -16.42 1.22
CA SER A 18 -17.82 -16.68 0.93
C SER A 18 -16.92 -16.08 2.03
N VAL A 19 -16.12 -16.93 2.69
CA VAL A 19 -15.23 -16.50 3.76
C VAL A 19 -13.90 -16.04 3.16
N ALA A 20 -13.57 -14.76 3.36
CA ALA A 20 -12.37 -14.14 2.82
C ALA A 20 -11.21 -14.06 3.83
N LEU A 21 -11.51 -13.92 5.14
CA LEU A 21 -10.49 -13.83 6.18
C LEU A 21 -10.81 -14.79 7.34
N HIS A 22 -9.82 -15.55 7.80
CA HIS A 22 -9.95 -16.65 8.75
C HIS A 22 -9.23 -16.44 10.09
N GLY A 23 -9.12 -15.21 10.55
CA GLY A 23 -8.39 -14.84 11.77
C GLY A 23 -6.99 -14.35 11.41
N VAL A 24 -6.94 -13.17 10.79
CA VAL A 24 -5.71 -12.50 10.41
C VAL A 24 -5.19 -11.70 11.59
N ASP A 25 -3.92 -11.93 11.93
CA ASP A 25 -3.13 -11.15 12.87
C ASP A 25 -2.00 -10.46 12.12
N LEU A 26 -1.95 -9.12 12.15
CA LEU A 26 -0.93 -8.33 11.47
C LEU A 26 -0.58 -7.10 12.31
N THR A 27 0.71 -6.87 12.51
CA THR A 27 1.20 -5.65 13.14
C THR A 27 2.25 -5.01 12.25
N VAL A 28 2.11 -3.71 11.97
CA VAL A 28 3.09 -2.91 11.22
C VAL A 28 3.52 -1.74 12.10
N ALA A 29 4.83 -1.63 12.33
CA ALA A 29 5.39 -0.55 13.14
C ALA A 29 5.38 0.79 12.39
N ALA A 30 5.50 1.90 13.13
CA ALA A 30 5.62 3.22 12.52
C ALA A 30 6.92 3.34 11.70
N GLY A 31 6.79 3.81 10.46
CA GLY A 31 7.89 3.94 9.50
C GLY A 31 8.33 2.61 8.88
N GLU A 32 7.69 1.50 9.22
CA GLU A 32 8.01 0.19 8.62
C GLU A 32 7.45 0.08 7.19
N ARG A 33 8.15 -0.68 6.36
CA ARG A 33 7.73 -1.03 5.00
C ARG A 33 7.51 -2.53 4.92
N VAL A 34 6.28 -2.93 4.70
CA VAL A 34 5.86 -4.34 4.68
C VAL A 34 5.19 -4.66 3.36
N ALA A 35 5.59 -5.74 2.71
CA ALA A 35 4.87 -6.28 1.56
C ALA A 35 3.86 -7.34 2.02
N LEU A 36 2.63 -7.23 1.55
CA LEU A 36 1.59 -8.24 1.71
C LEU A 36 1.51 -9.06 0.41
N LEU A 37 2.13 -10.22 0.44
CA LEU A 37 2.23 -11.16 -0.67
C LEU A 37 1.10 -12.19 -0.60
N GLY A 38 0.85 -12.87 -1.70
CA GLY A 38 -0.09 -14.00 -1.74
C GLY A 38 -0.80 -14.13 -3.08
N PRO A 39 -1.38 -15.29 -3.37
CA PRO A 39 -2.07 -15.54 -4.63
C PRO A 39 -3.34 -14.68 -4.78
N ASN A 40 -3.88 -14.63 -6.01
CA ASN A 40 -5.16 -14.00 -6.24
C ASN A 40 -6.26 -14.72 -5.44
N GLY A 41 -7.18 -13.96 -4.86
CA GLY A 41 -8.23 -14.50 -4.00
C GLY A 41 -7.78 -14.84 -2.56
N ALA A 42 -6.54 -14.57 -2.17
CA ALA A 42 -6.06 -14.83 -0.80
C ALA A 42 -6.71 -13.95 0.29
N GLY A 43 -7.41 -12.87 -0.07
CA GLY A 43 -8.04 -11.94 0.86
C GLY A 43 -7.28 -10.61 1.05
N LYS A 44 -6.23 -10.34 0.25
CA LYS A 44 -5.39 -9.14 0.38
C LYS A 44 -6.19 -7.84 0.28
N THR A 45 -6.96 -7.65 -0.78
CA THR A 45 -7.82 -6.48 -0.98
C THR A 45 -8.90 -6.38 0.11
N THR A 46 -9.46 -7.51 0.53
CA THR A 46 -10.41 -7.56 1.65
C THR A 46 -9.78 -7.02 2.93
N LEU A 47 -8.56 -7.44 3.26
CA LEU A 47 -7.82 -6.93 4.42
C LEU A 47 -7.60 -5.42 4.29
N VAL A 48 -7.10 -4.94 3.14
CA VAL A 48 -6.84 -3.52 2.89
C VAL A 48 -8.09 -2.66 3.09
N LEU A 49 -9.23 -3.09 2.55
CA LEU A 49 -10.49 -2.33 2.65
C LEU A 49 -11.05 -2.27 4.08
N HIS A 50 -10.64 -3.19 4.97
CA HIS A 50 -10.97 -3.11 6.39
C HIS A 50 -10.12 -2.05 7.14
N LEU A 51 -8.89 -1.78 6.69
CA LEU A 51 -8.01 -0.82 7.37
C LEU A 51 -8.55 0.60 7.38
N ASN A 52 -9.34 1.00 6.37
CA ASN A 52 -9.95 2.32 6.28
C ASN A 52 -11.48 2.31 6.51
N GLY A 53 -12.03 1.14 6.90
CA GLY A 53 -13.45 0.96 7.17
C GLY A 53 -14.36 1.09 5.95
N ILE A 54 -13.86 0.81 4.73
CA ILE A 54 -14.70 0.62 3.53
C ILE A 54 -15.46 -0.69 3.68
N LEU A 55 -14.75 -1.79 3.95
CA LEU A 55 -15.37 -3.02 4.42
C LEU A 55 -15.43 -3.01 5.95
N HIS A 56 -16.52 -3.55 6.47
CA HIS A 56 -16.76 -3.64 7.91
C HIS A 56 -17.60 -4.87 8.23
N GLY A 57 -17.59 -5.28 9.50
CA GLY A 57 -18.26 -6.48 9.98
C GLY A 57 -17.29 -7.62 10.22
N GLY A 58 -17.83 -8.81 10.53
CA GLY A 58 -17.02 -9.95 10.95
C GLY A 58 -16.60 -9.87 12.42
N ALA A 59 -15.50 -10.54 12.77
CA ALA A 59 -14.95 -10.57 14.12
C ALA A 59 -13.48 -10.15 14.11
N GLY A 60 -12.96 -9.77 15.26
CA GLY A 60 -11.59 -9.29 15.42
C GLY A 60 -11.52 -7.80 15.74
N ARG A 61 -10.29 -7.29 15.81
CA ARG A 61 -10.02 -5.89 16.14
C ARG A 61 -9.03 -5.30 15.15
N ILE A 62 -9.28 -4.08 14.73
CA ILE A 62 -8.39 -3.33 13.84
C ILE A 62 -8.11 -1.97 14.52
N GLU A 63 -6.84 -1.65 14.62
CA GLU A 63 -6.37 -0.33 15.07
C GLU A 63 -5.44 0.27 14.00
N VAL A 64 -5.67 1.53 13.70
CA VAL A 64 -4.93 2.31 12.72
C VAL A 64 -4.43 3.58 13.39
N ALA A 65 -3.13 3.77 13.44
CA ALA A 65 -2.49 4.89 14.15
C ALA A 65 -3.05 5.08 15.57
N GLY A 66 -3.29 3.96 16.29
CA GLY A 66 -3.85 3.94 17.65
C GLY A 66 -5.37 4.16 17.73
N LEU A 67 -6.06 4.32 16.60
CA LEU A 67 -7.52 4.46 16.55
C LEU A 67 -8.19 3.14 16.18
N HIS A 68 -9.17 2.71 16.97
CA HIS A 68 -9.98 1.53 16.64
C HIS A 68 -10.90 1.81 15.45
N VAL A 69 -10.91 0.93 14.46
CA VAL A 69 -11.81 1.00 13.31
C VAL A 69 -13.19 0.53 13.75
N ASP A 70 -14.09 1.48 13.98
CA ASP A 70 -15.49 1.24 14.37
C ASP A 70 -16.42 1.83 13.30
N PRO A 71 -17.16 1.01 12.56
CA PRO A 71 -18.08 1.49 11.53
C PRO A 71 -19.20 2.39 12.04
N ALA A 72 -19.56 2.27 13.31
CA ALA A 72 -20.60 3.10 13.93
C ALA A 72 -20.10 4.52 14.26
N ASP A 73 -18.78 4.70 14.41
CA ASP A 73 -18.17 5.99 14.73
C ASP A 73 -17.66 6.69 13.45
N ARG A 74 -18.56 7.44 12.80
CA ARG A 74 -18.25 8.18 11.57
C ARG A 74 -17.13 9.20 11.73
N SER A 75 -17.03 9.83 12.91
CA SER A 75 -15.99 10.83 13.22
C SER A 75 -14.62 10.16 13.26
N ARG A 76 -14.52 9.03 13.93
CA ARG A 76 -13.28 8.24 14.02
C ARG A 76 -12.88 7.67 12.66
N LEU A 77 -13.84 7.18 11.87
CA LEU A 77 -13.55 6.73 10.50
C LEU A 77 -13.03 7.86 9.61
N ALA A 78 -13.57 9.07 9.74
CA ALA A 78 -13.04 10.23 9.01
C ALA A 78 -11.58 10.51 9.41
N GLU A 79 -11.25 10.44 10.69
CA GLU A 79 -9.88 10.60 11.19
C GLU A 79 -8.95 9.48 10.71
N ILE A 80 -9.39 8.22 10.73
CA ILE A 80 -8.64 7.08 10.19
C ILE A 80 -8.34 7.29 8.70
N ARG A 81 -9.35 7.68 7.90
CA ARG A 81 -9.18 7.94 6.45
C ARG A 81 -8.25 9.10 6.13
N ARG A 82 -8.05 10.02 7.05
CA ARG A 82 -7.01 11.07 6.93
C ARG A 82 -5.61 10.50 7.12
N ARG A 83 -5.46 9.49 8.00
CA ARG A 83 -4.17 8.90 8.36
C ARG A 83 -3.75 7.77 7.45
N VAL A 84 -4.70 7.07 6.82
CA VAL A 84 -4.44 5.98 5.87
C VAL A 84 -4.82 6.42 4.46
N GLY A 85 -3.82 6.57 3.62
CA GLY A 85 -4.03 6.76 2.20
C GLY A 85 -3.95 5.43 1.45
N ILE A 86 -4.90 5.16 0.58
CA ILE A 86 -4.90 3.97 -0.30
C ILE A 86 -4.71 4.43 -1.74
N VAL A 87 -3.72 3.85 -2.41
CA VAL A 87 -3.53 3.97 -3.86
C VAL A 87 -4.05 2.68 -4.50
N PHE A 88 -5.09 2.80 -5.33
CA PHE A 88 -5.72 1.65 -5.97
C PHE A 88 -4.89 1.10 -7.14
N GLN A 89 -5.16 -0.15 -7.51
CA GLN A 89 -4.46 -0.84 -8.58
C GLN A 89 -4.65 -0.16 -9.95
N ASP A 90 -5.84 0.34 -10.26
CA ASP A 90 -6.07 1.10 -11.48
C ASP A 90 -6.12 2.60 -11.14
N PRO A 91 -5.22 3.44 -11.71
CA PRO A 91 -5.28 4.88 -11.47
C PRO A 91 -6.58 5.52 -12.00
N ASP A 92 -7.25 4.91 -12.98
CA ASP A 92 -8.50 5.44 -13.53
C ASP A 92 -9.68 5.29 -12.54
N ASP A 93 -9.58 4.39 -11.54
CA ASP A 93 -10.52 4.31 -10.42
C ASP A 93 -10.34 5.46 -9.40
N GLN A 94 -9.25 6.23 -9.52
CA GLN A 94 -8.87 7.25 -8.56
C GLN A 94 -8.81 8.66 -9.16
N LEU A 95 -8.61 8.79 -10.48
CA LEU A 95 -8.47 10.05 -11.19
C LEU A 95 -9.75 10.33 -12.01
N PHE A 96 -10.50 11.35 -11.60
CA PHE A 96 -11.81 11.64 -12.18
C PHE A 96 -12.09 13.14 -12.35
N MET A 97 -11.14 14.02 -11.97
CA MET A 97 -11.29 15.46 -12.10
C MET A 97 -10.80 15.93 -13.48
N PRO A 98 -11.22 17.12 -13.93
CA PRO A 98 -10.81 17.68 -15.22
C PRO A 98 -9.29 17.86 -15.38
N THR A 99 -8.57 18.19 -14.28
CA THR A 99 -7.12 18.41 -14.29
C THR A 99 -6.41 17.63 -13.19
N VAL A 100 -5.13 17.37 -13.40
CA VAL A 100 -4.24 16.74 -12.40
C VAL A 100 -4.24 17.51 -11.07
N ALA A 101 -4.16 18.85 -11.12
CA ALA A 101 -4.16 19.67 -9.92
C ALA A 101 -5.48 19.54 -9.13
N GLU A 102 -6.62 19.44 -9.83
CA GLU A 102 -7.93 19.26 -9.20
C GLU A 102 -8.07 17.87 -8.57
N ASP A 103 -7.55 16.79 -9.20
CA ASP A 103 -7.52 15.47 -8.60
C ASP A 103 -6.68 15.46 -7.32
N VAL A 104 -5.49 16.05 -7.35
CA VAL A 104 -4.61 16.13 -6.18
C VAL A 104 -5.22 17.02 -5.08
N ALA A 105 -5.95 18.07 -5.45
CA ALA A 105 -6.63 18.95 -4.50
C ALA A 105 -7.87 18.33 -3.86
N PHE A 106 -8.48 17.33 -4.48
CA PHE A 106 -9.78 16.78 -4.07
C PHE A 106 -9.80 16.27 -2.64
N GLY A 107 -8.83 15.43 -2.27
CA GLY A 107 -8.72 14.88 -0.92
C GLY A 107 -8.55 15.96 0.16
N PRO A 108 -7.52 16.81 0.09
CA PRO A 108 -7.34 17.93 1.03
C PRO A 108 -8.51 18.88 1.10
N ALA A 109 -9.14 19.18 -0.05
CA ALA A 109 -10.32 20.04 -0.10
C ALA A 109 -11.51 19.45 0.66
N ASN A 110 -11.72 18.14 0.60
CA ASN A 110 -12.76 17.46 1.37
C ASN A 110 -12.46 17.46 2.89
N LEU A 111 -11.20 17.57 3.27
CA LEU A 111 -10.79 17.78 4.66
C LEU A 111 -10.94 19.24 5.14
N GLY A 112 -11.47 20.11 4.31
CA GLY A 112 -11.69 21.53 4.64
C GLY A 112 -10.48 22.44 4.41
N ILE A 113 -9.39 21.94 3.82
CA ILE A 113 -8.20 22.73 3.49
C ILE A 113 -8.52 23.63 2.28
N ARG A 114 -8.13 24.90 2.36
CA ARG A 114 -8.45 25.93 1.36
C ARG A 114 -7.28 26.89 1.14
N GLY A 115 -7.41 27.70 0.09
CA GLY A 115 -6.51 28.83 -0.16
C GLY A 115 -5.06 28.43 -0.41
N ASP A 116 -4.13 29.16 0.19
CA ASP A 116 -2.69 28.96 -0.01
C ASP A 116 -2.21 27.59 0.48
N GLU A 117 -2.75 27.10 1.60
CA GLU A 117 -2.40 25.79 2.14
C GLU A 117 -2.78 24.68 1.15
N LEU A 118 -3.95 24.75 0.53
CA LEU A 118 -4.37 23.77 -0.47
C LEU A 118 -3.42 23.79 -1.68
N ARG A 119 -3.10 24.98 -2.20
CA ARG A 119 -2.15 25.12 -3.31
C ARG A 119 -0.78 24.54 -2.96
N GLN A 120 -0.26 24.88 -1.80
CA GLN A 120 1.02 24.37 -1.33
C GLN A 120 1.05 22.83 -1.25
N ARG A 121 0.01 22.20 -0.69
CA ARG A 121 -0.08 20.71 -0.60
C ARG A 121 -0.12 20.07 -1.98
N VAL A 122 -0.83 20.65 -2.93
CA VAL A 122 -0.88 20.17 -4.32
C VAL A 122 0.49 20.27 -4.97
N ASP A 123 1.17 21.41 -4.84
CA ASP A 123 2.47 21.65 -5.45
C ASP A 123 3.55 20.73 -4.84
N GLU A 124 3.55 20.56 -3.51
CA GLU A 124 4.46 19.62 -2.82
C GLU A 124 4.23 18.19 -3.28
N ALA A 125 2.98 17.73 -3.35
CA ALA A 125 2.65 16.36 -3.76
C ALA A 125 3.02 16.09 -5.22
N LEU A 126 2.72 17.01 -6.14
CA LEU A 126 3.08 16.89 -7.55
C LEU A 126 4.60 16.93 -7.75
N THR A 127 5.31 17.75 -6.99
CA THR A 127 6.78 17.80 -7.02
C THR A 127 7.38 16.50 -6.53
N ALA A 128 6.85 15.93 -5.44
CA ALA A 128 7.35 14.69 -4.86
C ALA A 128 7.25 13.49 -5.83
N VAL A 129 6.30 13.52 -6.76
CA VAL A 129 6.12 12.46 -7.77
C VAL A 129 6.62 12.85 -9.18
N GLY A 130 7.29 14.00 -9.33
CA GLY A 130 7.82 14.49 -10.61
C GLY A 130 6.74 14.82 -11.63
N MET A 131 5.58 15.37 -11.18
CA MET A 131 4.44 15.69 -12.05
C MET A 131 4.03 17.16 -12.03
N ALA A 132 4.90 18.04 -11.50
CA ALA A 132 4.60 19.49 -11.38
C ALA A 132 4.25 20.15 -12.71
N ASP A 133 4.97 19.81 -13.78
CA ASP A 133 4.77 20.37 -15.13
C ASP A 133 3.47 19.89 -15.81
N HIS A 134 2.78 18.90 -15.23
CA HIS A 134 1.56 18.31 -15.79
C HIS A 134 0.29 18.75 -15.05
N ARG A 135 0.41 19.70 -14.12
CA ARG A 135 -0.66 20.10 -13.18
C ARG A 135 -1.98 20.50 -13.85
N ASP A 136 -1.90 21.16 -15.00
CA ASP A 136 -3.06 21.68 -15.72
C ASP A 136 -3.55 20.76 -16.85
N GLN A 137 -2.91 19.60 -17.00
CA GLN A 137 -3.31 18.59 -17.99
C GLN A 137 -4.46 17.74 -17.47
N ALA A 138 -5.28 17.26 -18.41
CA ALA A 138 -6.29 16.27 -18.08
C ALA A 138 -5.65 14.89 -17.86
N PRO A 139 -6.03 14.11 -16.82
CA PRO A 139 -5.41 12.84 -16.53
C PRO A 139 -5.39 11.84 -17.69
N HIS A 140 -6.41 11.83 -18.54
CA HIS A 140 -6.49 10.94 -19.69
C HIS A 140 -5.49 11.26 -20.83
N HIS A 141 -4.81 12.40 -20.78
CA HIS A 141 -3.70 12.72 -21.69
C HIS A 141 -2.35 12.19 -21.20
N LEU A 142 -2.28 11.68 -19.99
CA LEU A 142 -1.06 11.15 -19.39
C LEU A 142 -0.83 9.68 -19.77
N SER A 143 0.44 9.25 -19.81
CA SER A 143 0.77 7.84 -19.87
C SER A 143 0.29 7.09 -18.61
N PHE A 144 0.19 5.76 -18.70
CA PHE A 144 -0.23 4.95 -17.54
C PHE A 144 0.68 5.18 -16.32
N GLY A 145 2.02 5.21 -16.53
CA GLY A 145 2.98 5.47 -15.46
C GLY A 145 2.83 6.89 -14.86
N GLN A 146 2.55 7.90 -15.69
CA GLN A 146 2.26 9.25 -15.20
C GLN A 146 0.96 9.29 -14.39
N ARG A 147 -0.13 8.64 -14.86
CA ARG A 147 -1.38 8.54 -14.07
C ARG A 147 -1.14 7.84 -12.74
N ARG A 148 -0.33 6.76 -12.71
CA ARG A 148 0.04 6.07 -11.47
C ARG A 148 0.73 7.02 -10.48
N ARG A 149 1.67 7.84 -10.93
CA ARG A 149 2.35 8.83 -10.09
C ARG A 149 1.38 9.91 -9.60
N VAL A 150 0.47 10.39 -10.44
CA VAL A 150 -0.59 11.33 -10.02
C VAL A 150 -1.50 10.68 -8.97
N ALA A 151 -1.90 9.42 -9.13
CA ALA A 151 -2.68 8.71 -8.12
C ALA A 151 -1.96 8.63 -6.76
N VAL A 152 -0.63 8.44 -6.75
CA VAL A 152 0.16 8.55 -5.52
C VAL A 152 0.12 10.00 -4.97
N ALA A 153 0.23 11.03 -5.83
CA ALA A 153 0.19 12.43 -5.40
C ALA A 153 -1.14 12.81 -4.75
N THR A 154 -2.30 12.29 -5.25
CA THR A 154 -3.61 12.57 -4.63
C THR A 154 -3.67 12.14 -3.18
N VAL A 155 -2.98 11.05 -2.84
CA VAL A 155 -2.88 10.52 -1.49
C VAL A 155 -1.86 11.30 -0.66
N LEU A 156 -0.67 11.60 -1.21
CA LEU A 156 0.38 12.33 -0.51
C LEU A 156 -0.05 13.74 -0.10
N ALA A 157 -0.89 14.41 -0.90
CA ALA A 157 -1.45 15.73 -0.59
C ALA A 157 -2.27 15.75 0.71
N MET A 158 -2.81 14.61 1.12
CA MET A 158 -3.50 14.44 2.39
C MET A 158 -2.53 14.31 3.58
N ARG A 159 -1.22 14.11 3.34
CA ARG A 159 -0.17 13.87 4.34
C ARG A 159 -0.51 12.69 5.26
N PRO A 160 -0.71 11.48 4.71
CA PRO A 160 -1.05 10.31 5.50
C PRO A 160 0.13 9.85 6.35
N GLU A 161 -0.16 9.19 7.48
CA GLU A 161 0.83 8.47 8.30
C GLU A 161 1.17 7.10 7.71
N ILE A 162 0.22 6.52 6.97
CA ILE A 162 0.29 5.17 6.41
C ILE A 162 -0.13 5.22 4.95
N LEU A 163 0.71 4.69 4.07
CA LEU A 163 0.44 4.54 2.65
C LEU A 163 0.21 3.06 2.34
N VAL A 164 -0.98 2.74 1.89
CA VAL A 164 -1.34 1.42 1.37
C VAL A 164 -1.31 1.48 -0.15
N LEU A 165 -0.54 0.59 -0.76
CA LEU A 165 -0.38 0.53 -2.21
C LEU A 165 -0.92 -0.82 -2.70
N ASP A 166 -1.92 -0.80 -3.58
CA ASP A 166 -2.45 -2.02 -4.18
C ASP A 166 -1.85 -2.19 -5.58
N GLU A 167 -0.99 -3.21 -5.73
CA GLU A 167 -0.28 -3.58 -6.97
C GLU A 167 0.37 -2.38 -7.69
N PRO A 168 1.25 -1.60 -7.02
CA PRO A 168 1.72 -0.31 -7.55
C PRO A 168 2.56 -0.43 -8.82
N SER A 169 3.25 -1.56 -9.05
CA SER A 169 4.11 -1.79 -10.21
C SER A 169 3.38 -2.40 -11.40
N SER A 170 2.10 -2.79 -11.26
CA SER A 170 1.33 -3.44 -12.32
C SER A 170 1.19 -2.55 -13.55
N ASN A 171 1.38 -3.13 -14.73
CA ASN A 171 1.25 -2.47 -16.03
C ASN A 171 2.23 -1.31 -16.27
N LEU A 172 3.28 -1.17 -15.47
CA LEU A 172 4.33 -0.19 -15.68
C LEU A 172 5.43 -0.76 -16.59
N ASP A 173 5.91 0.07 -17.50
CA ASP A 173 7.17 -0.20 -18.19
C ASP A 173 8.35 -0.12 -17.22
N PRO A 174 9.53 -0.69 -17.58
CA PRO A 174 10.68 -0.74 -16.65
C PRO A 174 11.17 0.64 -16.16
N ALA A 175 11.05 1.69 -16.97
CA ALA A 175 11.47 3.04 -16.58
C ALA A 175 10.50 3.64 -15.56
N SER A 176 9.20 3.62 -15.86
CA SER A 176 8.14 4.09 -14.96
C SER A 176 8.13 3.34 -13.63
N ARG A 177 8.41 2.01 -13.67
CA ARG A 177 8.53 1.18 -12.46
C ARG A 177 9.70 1.63 -11.58
N ARG A 178 10.86 1.91 -12.17
CA ARG A 178 12.04 2.42 -11.43
C ARG A 178 11.76 3.79 -10.84
N GLU A 179 11.21 4.73 -11.62
CA GLU A 179 10.85 6.07 -11.16
C GLU A 179 9.89 6.01 -9.97
N LEU A 180 8.86 5.16 -10.04
CA LEU A 180 7.93 4.97 -8.93
C LEU A 180 8.62 4.37 -7.70
N ALA A 181 9.56 3.43 -7.88
CA ALA A 181 10.32 2.86 -6.77
C ALA A 181 11.14 3.94 -6.04
N GLU A 182 11.87 4.78 -6.78
CA GLU A 182 12.66 5.88 -6.25
C GLU A 182 11.79 6.88 -5.46
N ILE A 183 10.60 7.20 -5.98
CA ILE A 183 9.62 8.04 -5.28
C ILE A 183 9.21 7.36 -3.96
N LEU A 184 8.77 6.12 -4.02
CA LEU A 184 8.31 5.39 -2.83
C LEU A 184 9.42 5.24 -1.78
N GLU A 185 10.66 4.98 -2.19
CA GLU A 185 11.82 4.88 -1.28
C GLU A 185 12.08 6.20 -0.52
N SER A 186 11.83 7.34 -1.15
CA SER A 186 12.05 8.66 -0.56
C SER A 186 11.01 9.06 0.49
N LEU A 187 9.85 8.39 0.52
CA LEU A 187 8.75 8.79 1.40
C LEU A 187 8.98 8.39 2.86
N PRO A 188 8.90 9.32 3.83
CA PRO A 188 9.07 9.04 5.26
C PRO A 188 7.76 8.59 5.91
N VAL A 189 7.06 7.61 5.32
CA VAL A 189 5.75 7.11 5.80
C VAL A 189 5.81 5.60 6.03
N THR A 190 4.88 5.09 6.85
CA THR A 190 4.65 3.64 6.95
C THR A 190 4.05 3.15 5.64
N VAL A 191 4.54 2.03 5.10
CA VAL A 191 4.06 1.47 3.84
C VAL A 191 3.56 0.05 4.03
N LEU A 192 2.34 -0.21 3.59
CA LEU A 192 1.83 -1.57 3.35
C LEU A 192 1.62 -1.74 1.84
N MET A 193 2.46 -2.53 1.20
CA MET A 193 2.40 -2.76 -0.24
C MET A 193 1.81 -4.13 -0.53
N VAL A 194 0.64 -4.17 -1.13
CA VAL A 194 0.05 -5.41 -1.66
C VAL A 194 0.62 -5.65 -3.04
N THR A 195 1.27 -6.78 -3.26
CA THR A 195 1.81 -7.09 -4.58
C THR A 195 2.07 -8.59 -4.79
N HIS A 196 2.08 -9.01 -6.05
CA HIS A 196 2.61 -10.29 -6.52
C HIS A 196 3.98 -10.11 -7.22
N ASP A 197 4.46 -8.88 -7.38
CA ASP A 197 5.78 -8.55 -7.95
C ASP A 197 6.86 -8.75 -6.88
N LEU A 198 7.38 -9.96 -6.78
CA LEU A 198 8.34 -10.34 -5.74
C LEU A 198 9.67 -9.55 -5.81
N PRO A 199 10.25 -9.28 -7.01
CA PRO A 199 11.40 -8.38 -7.13
C PRO A 199 11.13 -6.98 -6.58
N TYR A 200 9.94 -6.43 -6.83
CA TYR A 200 9.56 -5.10 -6.36
C TYR A 200 9.37 -5.07 -4.82
N ALA A 201 8.77 -6.15 -4.29
CA ALA A 201 8.70 -6.35 -2.84
C ALA A 201 10.09 -6.45 -2.20
N LEU A 202 11.01 -7.20 -2.81
CA LEU A 202 12.39 -7.34 -2.31
C LEU A 202 13.16 -6.02 -2.32
N GLN A 203 12.90 -5.16 -3.30
CA GLN A 203 13.52 -3.85 -3.41
C GLN A 203 13.02 -2.89 -2.33
N LEU A 204 11.70 -2.80 -2.12
CA LEU A 204 11.07 -1.73 -1.36
C LEU A 204 10.72 -2.08 0.08
N CYS A 205 10.51 -3.36 0.38
CA CYS A 205 10.00 -3.81 1.66
C CYS A 205 10.97 -4.79 2.34
N PRO A 206 11.65 -4.36 3.43
CA PRO A 206 12.54 -5.24 4.19
C PRO A 206 11.84 -6.46 4.79
N ARG A 207 10.56 -6.37 5.10
CA ARG A 207 9.72 -7.44 5.64
C ARG A 207 8.56 -7.74 4.70
N SER A 208 8.22 -9.01 4.60
CA SER A 208 7.04 -9.47 3.87
C SER A 208 6.19 -10.40 4.72
N VAL A 209 4.89 -10.35 4.44
CA VAL A 209 3.88 -11.22 5.04
C VAL A 209 3.17 -11.95 3.91
N ILE A 210 3.03 -13.27 4.00
CA ILE A 210 2.29 -14.06 3.03
C ILE A 210 0.89 -14.34 3.56
N LEU A 211 -0.12 -13.83 2.86
CA LEU A 211 -1.52 -14.16 3.08
C LEU A 211 -1.95 -15.22 2.07
N ASP A 212 -2.47 -16.33 2.55
CA ASP A 212 -3.02 -17.39 1.72
C ASP A 212 -4.31 -17.93 2.34
N THR A 213 -5.34 -18.11 1.52
CA THR A 213 -6.66 -18.58 1.98
C THR A 213 -7.16 -17.89 3.24
N GLY A 214 -7.02 -16.54 3.29
CA GLY A 214 -7.49 -15.70 4.40
C GLY A 214 -6.71 -15.83 5.71
N ARG A 215 -5.48 -16.39 5.69
CA ARG A 215 -4.60 -16.54 6.85
C ARG A 215 -3.20 -16.03 6.55
N ILE A 216 -2.55 -15.43 7.54
CA ILE A 216 -1.11 -15.20 7.46
C ILE A 216 -0.41 -16.54 7.70
N VAL A 217 0.39 -16.95 6.71
CA VAL A 217 1.09 -18.23 6.70
C VAL A 217 2.60 -18.09 6.86
N ALA A 218 3.12 -16.87 6.62
CA ALA A 218 4.52 -16.54 6.86
C ALA A 218 4.67 -15.02 7.10
N ASP A 219 5.63 -14.65 7.93
CA ASP A 219 5.98 -13.28 8.30
C ASP A 219 7.47 -13.25 8.69
N ALA A 220 8.31 -12.68 7.83
CA ALA A 220 9.76 -12.64 8.02
C ALA A 220 10.42 -11.57 7.11
N PRO A 221 11.76 -11.37 7.22
CA PRO A 221 12.49 -10.56 6.25
C PRO A 221 12.23 -11.05 4.82
N THR A 222 11.96 -10.10 3.91
CA THR A 222 11.57 -10.41 2.52
C THR A 222 12.56 -11.33 1.83
N ALA A 223 13.87 -11.07 2.01
CA ALA A 223 14.91 -11.89 1.40
C ALA A 223 14.87 -13.35 1.89
N ASP A 224 14.53 -13.56 3.17
CA ASP A 224 14.48 -14.90 3.77
C ASP A 224 13.28 -15.69 3.23
N LEU A 225 12.10 -15.05 3.17
CA LEU A 225 10.90 -15.68 2.59
C LEU A 225 11.12 -16.06 1.12
N LEU A 226 11.66 -15.13 0.32
CA LEU A 226 11.88 -15.35 -1.10
C LEU A 226 13.01 -16.36 -1.39
N ALA A 227 13.91 -16.59 -0.45
CA ALA A 227 14.95 -17.61 -0.56
C ALA A 227 14.47 -19.04 -0.26
N ASP A 228 13.24 -19.23 0.21
CA ASP A 228 12.63 -20.53 0.46
C ASP A 228 11.76 -20.98 -0.73
N PRO A 229 12.29 -21.82 -1.65
CA PRO A 229 11.55 -22.24 -2.84
C PRO A 229 10.38 -23.18 -2.53
N GLU A 230 10.41 -23.88 -1.38
CA GLU A 230 9.30 -24.73 -0.98
C GLU A 230 8.12 -23.90 -0.48
N LEU A 231 8.39 -22.89 0.35
CA LEU A 231 7.39 -21.92 0.80
C LEU A 231 6.75 -21.22 -0.41
N MET A 232 7.56 -20.73 -1.35
CA MET A 232 7.07 -20.05 -2.56
C MET A 232 6.13 -20.95 -3.35
N ARG A 233 6.56 -22.16 -3.69
CA ARG A 233 5.76 -23.14 -4.45
C ARG A 233 4.47 -23.52 -3.72
N ARG A 234 4.52 -23.74 -2.40
CA ARG A 234 3.35 -24.08 -1.58
C ARG A 234 2.26 -23.01 -1.65
N HIS A 235 2.65 -21.76 -1.69
CA HIS A 235 1.74 -20.61 -1.70
C HIS A 235 1.58 -19.98 -3.09
N ARG A 236 1.94 -20.72 -4.17
CA ARG A 236 1.77 -20.29 -5.57
C ARG A 236 2.44 -18.95 -5.89
N LEU A 237 3.60 -18.73 -5.25
CA LEU A 237 4.46 -17.59 -5.52
C LEU A 237 5.67 -18.08 -6.30
N GLU A 238 5.98 -17.44 -7.42
CA GLU A 238 7.10 -17.82 -8.29
C GLU A 238 8.05 -16.66 -8.47
N LEU A 239 9.34 -16.92 -8.21
CA LEU A 239 10.38 -15.95 -8.52
C LEU A 239 10.63 -15.92 -10.02
N PRO A 240 10.89 -14.73 -10.61
CA PRO A 240 11.37 -14.65 -11.97
C PRO A 240 12.63 -15.46 -12.17
N PHE A 241 12.78 -16.04 -13.37
CA PHE A 241 13.95 -16.82 -13.73
C PHE A 241 15.24 -16.02 -13.49
N GLY A 242 16.21 -16.65 -12.86
CA GLY A 242 17.51 -16.02 -12.54
C GLY A 242 17.54 -15.12 -11.30
N LEU A 243 16.42 -14.90 -10.62
CA LEU A 243 16.42 -14.19 -9.35
C LEU A 243 16.66 -15.20 -8.19
N HIS A 244 17.78 -15.02 -7.51
CA HIS A 244 18.17 -15.83 -6.35
C HIS A 244 18.39 -14.91 -5.14
N PRO A 245 17.35 -14.66 -4.32
CA PRO A 245 17.49 -13.84 -3.12
C PRO A 245 18.50 -14.45 -2.16
N VAL A 246 19.37 -13.61 -1.60
CA VAL A 246 20.35 -14.02 -0.58
C VAL A 246 19.71 -13.81 0.80
N PRO A 247 19.59 -14.84 1.63
CA PRO A 247 19.06 -14.71 2.99
C PRO A 247 19.83 -13.70 3.84
N THR A 248 19.14 -13.06 4.77
CA THR A 248 19.71 -12.02 5.64
C THR A 248 20.88 -12.53 6.44
N ALA A 249 20.82 -13.76 6.96
CA ALA A 249 21.91 -14.39 7.71
C ALA A 249 23.20 -14.53 6.87
N ALA A 250 23.09 -14.85 5.58
CA ALA A 250 24.24 -14.99 4.69
C ALA A 250 24.89 -13.64 4.35
N ARG A 251 24.13 -12.54 4.33
CA ARG A 251 24.65 -11.18 4.10
C ARG A 251 25.53 -10.68 5.27
N SER A 252 25.20 -11.09 6.50
CA SER A 252 25.97 -10.71 7.70
C SER A 252 27.38 -11.34 7.74
N SER A 253 27.57 -12.51 7.11
CA SER A 253 28.85 -13.22 7.06
C SER A 253 29.79 -12.74 5.92
N ALA A 254 29.29 -11.93 4.99
CA ALA A 254 30.03 -11.50 3.80
C ALA A 254 30.62 -10.08 3.91
N ARG A 255 30.62 -9.43 5.08
CA ARG A 255 31.36 -8.16 5.26
C ARG A 255 32.85 -8.47 5.38
N PRO A 256 33.70 -8.05 4.44
CA PRO A 256 35.14 -8.13 4.61
C PRO A 256 35.58 -7.16 5.72
N GLY A 257 36.49 -7.63 6.60
CA GLY A 257 37.20 -6.85 7.59
C GLY A 257 38.08 -5.79 6.95
#